data_f7eb8a3325864c0ad948c40b42cacb9e
#
_entry.id   f7eb8a3325864c0ad948c40b42cacb9e
#
_cell.length_a   1.000
_cell.length_b   1.000
_cell.length_c   1.000
_cell.angle_alpha   90.00
_cell.angle_beta   90.00
_cell.angle_gamma   90.00
#
_symmetry.space_group_name_H-M   'P 1'
#
loop_
_entity.id
_entity.type
_entity.pdbx_description
1 polymer ?
#
loop_
_entity_poly.entity_id
_entity_poly.type
_entity_poly.pdbx_seq_one_letter_code
_entity_poly.pdbx_strand_id
1 'polypeptide(L)'
;MLTEDQKTFYDKNGYLLVEDAVTPDQLKRLREITYRLIDGSRGVTESNEVYDLDKGHSADTPRLTRVKLPHKRDPYVWDLIRNSKMTEVLTDLLGPHTNLLTSKLNTKAPGGGRAVEWHQDWAFYPATNDSLLAFGLMLEDVDEANGPLMVIPGTHKGPVLSHQANGYFAGAIDPDDPLFEKDKAVTLTGKAGDMTVHHVRTLHGSAPNMSDRNRLILFYECSASDAWPILGASSYIHSLGQRAYWADIQDRQITGEPQLVPCMADVPIRMPLPPAPDTGSIFKTQESAGAKSAFAM
;
A
#
# COMPACT_ATOMS: atom_id res chain seq x y z
N MET A 1 4.59 11.38 18.14
CA MET A 1 5.68 12.07 17.42
C MET A 1 6.88 11.14 17.31
N LEU A 2 7.51 11.12 16.15
CA LEU A 2 8.76 10.40 15.92
C LEU A 2 9.94 11.12 16.62
N THR A 3 10.92 10.35 17.06
CA THR A 3 12.19 10.90 17.51
C THR A 3 13.02 11.41 16.33
N GLU A 4 13.99 12.29 16.57
CA GLU A 4 14.90 12.76 15.51
C GLU A 4 15.72 11.61 14.90
N ASP A 5 16.08 10.61 15.70
CA ASP A 5 16.77 9.40 15.21
C ASP A 5 15.85 8.60 14.25
N GLN A 6 14.56 8.46 14.54
CA GLN A 6 13.60 7.80 13.65
C GLN A 6 13.41 8.57 12.34
N LYS A 7 13.31 9.90 12.39
CA LYS A 7 13.22 10.74 11.18
C LYS A 7 14.48 10.62 10.33
N THR A 8 15.65 10.69 10.96
CA THR A 8 16.95 10.50 10.29
C THR A 8 17.07 9.11 9.67
N PHE A 9 16.62 8.09 10.39
CA PHE A 9 16.60 6.72 9.88
C PHE A 9 15.68 6.59 8.66
N TYR A 10 14.46 7.15 8.72
CA TYR A 10 13.52 7.15 7.60
C TYR A 10 14.08 7.88 6.39
N ASP A 11 14.64 9.09 6.58
CA ASP A 11 15.28 9.84 5.50
C ASP A 11 16.40 9.05 4.83
N LYS A 12 17.21 8.35 5.60
CA LYS A 12 18.31 7.55 5.08
C LYS A 12 17.86 6.29 4.37
N ASN A 13 16.88 5.57 4.94
CA ASN A 13 16.56 4.20 4.57
C ASN A 13 15.24 4.06 3.80
N GLY A 14 14.33 5.05 3.88
CA GLY A 14 13.02 5.04 3.19
C GLY A 14 11.97 4.16 3.84
N TYR A 15 12.19 3.70 5.08
CA TYR A 15 11.21 2.93 5.83
C TYR A 15 11.37 3.10 7.34
N LEU A 16 10.33 2.74 8.10
CA LEU A 16 10.33 2.61 9.56
C LEU A 16 9.47 1.43 10.00
N LEU A 17 9.76 0.91 11.19
CA LEU A 17 8.82 0.15 12.01
C LEU A 17 8.45 1.03 13.22
N VAL A 18 7.16 1.22 13.44
CA VAL A 18 6.60 2.00 14.55
C VAL A 18 5.82 1.05 15.45
N GLU A 19 6.32 0.83 16.65
CA GLU A 19 5.66 -0.01 17.64
C GLU A 19 4.43 0.71 18.24
N ASP A 20 3.41 -0.09 18.62
CA ASP A 20 2.19 0.38 19.27
C ASP A 20 1.55 1.58 18.53
N ALA A 21 1.36 1.44 17.21
CA ALA A 21 0.76 2.49 16.38
C ALA A 21 -0.72 2.73 16.69
N VAL A 22 -1.38 1.75 17.30
CA VAL A 22 -2.76 1.81 17.77
C VAL A 22 -2.88 1.21 19.16
N THR A 23 -3.87 1.68 19.94
CA THR A 23 -4.14 1.11 21.26
C THR A 23 -4.76 -0.30 21.15
N PRO A 24 -4.70 -1.11 22.22
CA PRO A 24 -5.35 -2.43 22.25
C PRO A 24 -6.86 -2.37 21.91
N ASP A 25 -7.57 -1.35 22.35
CA ASP A 25 -9.00 -1.18 22.06
C ASP A 25 -9.24 -0.81 20.59
N GLN A 26 -8.39 0.04 20.02
CA GLN A 26 -8.42 0.37 18.59
C GLN A 26 -8.15 -0.87 17.74
N LEU A 27 -7.13 -1.65 18.08
CA LEU A 27 -6.80 -2.91 17.41
C LEU A 27 -7.94 -3.92 17.48
N LYS A 28 -8.52 -4.12 18.66
CA LYS A 28 -9.65 -5.01 18.86
C LYS A 28 -10.82 -4.63 17.96
N ARG A 29 -11.19 -3.35 17.96
CA ARG A 29 -12.29 -2.85 17.11
C ARG A 29 -12.00 -3.02 15.63
N LEU A 30 -10.77 -2.75 15.21
CA LEU A 30 -10.36 -2.91 13.82
C LEU A 30 -10.41 -4.39 13.38
N ARG A 31 -10.03 -5.32 14.25
CA ARG A 31 -10.13 -6.76 13.99
C ARG A 31 -11.59 -7.20 13.82
N GLU A 32 -12.50 -6.76 14.68
CA GLU A 32 -13.94 -7.04 14.55
C GLU A 32 -14.48 -6.61 13.17
N ILE A 33 -14.12 -5.40 12.74
CA ILE A 33 -14.47 -4.86 11.43
C ILE A 33 -13.86 -5.70 10.30
N THR A 34 -12.57 -6.03 10.42
CA THR A 34 -11.83 -6.81 9.43
C THR A 34 -12.46 -8.19 9.22
N TYR A 35 -12.73 -8.92 10.30
CA TYR A 35 -13.35 -10.24 10.20
C TYR A 35 -14.78 -10.17 9.67
N ARG A 36 -15.55 -9.14 10.01
CA ARG A 36 -16.88 -8.90 9.42
C ARG A 36 -16.77 -8.64 7.90
N LEU A 37 -15.79 -7.85 7.44
CA LEU A 37 -15.57 -7.62 6.01
C LEU A 37 -15.16 -8.90 5.28
N ILE A 38 -14.28 -9.71 5.87
CA ILE A 38 -13.89 -11.01 5.31
C ILE A 38 -15.11 -11.95 5.25
N ASP A 39 -15.90 -12.01 6.31
CA ASP A 39 -17.10 -12.84 6.38
C ASP A 39 -18.15 -12.43 5.32
N GLY A 40 -18.27 -11.14 5.06
CA GLY A 40 -19.12 -10.60 3.98
C GLY A 40 -18.78 -11.08 2.57
N SER A 41 -17.60 -11.69 2.38
CA SER A 41 -17.21 -12.28 1.08
C SER A 41 -17.75 -13.69 0.83
N ARG A 42 -18.35 -14.37 1.82
CA ARG A 42 -18.78 -15.78 1.70
C ARG A 42 -19.68 -16.07 0.51
N GLY A 43 -20.56 -15.15 0.17
CA GLY A 43 -21.47 -15.28 -0.99
C GLY A 43 -20.89 -14.81 -2.32
N VAL A 44 -19.63 -14.40 -2.34
CA VAL A 44 -18.99 -13.83 -3.54
C VAL A 44 -18.25 -14.94 -4.30
N THR A 45 -18.56 -15.10 -5.58
CA THR A 45 -18.00 -16.16 -6.44
C THR A 45 -16.91 -15.65 -7.38
N GLU A 46 -16.84 -14.33 -7.60
CA GLU A 46 -15.86 -13.67 -8.47
C GLU A 46 -15.37 -12.38 -7.82
N SER A 47 -14.14 -11.98 -8.14
CA SER A 47 -13.59 -10.71 -7.67
C SER A 47 -14.44 -9.54 -8.20
N ASN A 48 -14.68 -8.55 -7.33
CA ASN A 48 -15.56 -7.40 -7.63
C ASN A 48 -14.95 -6.08 -7.11
N GLU A 49 -15.75 -5.02 -7.01
CA GLU A 49 -15.30 -3.70 -6.54
C GLU A 49 -14.94 -3.67 -5.03
N VAL A 50 -15.29 -4.71 -4.27
CA VAL A 50 -14.99 -4.82 -2.83
C VAL A 50 -13.88 -5.83 -2.57
N TYR A 51 -13.94 -7.00 -3.21
CA TYR A 51 -13.12 -8.15 -2.89
C TYR A 51 -12.27 -8.61 -4.07
N ASP A 52 -11.00 -8.87 -3.81
CA ASP A 52 -10.16 -9.70 -4.66
C ASP A 52 -10.04 -11.09 -4.00
N LEU A 53 -10.61 -12.09 -4.68
CA LEU A 53 -10.62 -13.46 -4.18
C LEU A 53 -9.28 -14.15 -4.44
N ASP A 54 -8.87 -15.02 -3.51
CA ASP A 54 -7.73 -15.91 -3.68
C ASP A 54 -8.17 -17.31 -4.14
N LYS A 55 -7.22 -18.09 -4.64
CA LYS A 55 -7.45 -19.49 -5.05
C LYS A 55 -8.03 -20.30 -3.89
N GLY A 56 -9.07 -21.08 -4.18
CA GLY A 56 -9.76 -21.89 -3.18
C GLY A 56 -10.72 -21.13 -2.27
N HIS A 57 -11.09 -19.88 -2.62
CA HIS A 57 -12.15 -19.17 -1.94
C HIS A 57 -13.47 -19.92 -2.05
N SER A 58 -14.20 -20.02 -0.94
CA SER A 58 -15.56 -20.60 -0.87
C SER A 58 -16.36 -19.96 0.26
N ALA A 59 -17.66 -20.22 0.28
CA ALA A 59 -18.54 -19.77 1.36
C ALA A 59 -18.12 -20.34 2.72
N ASP A 60 -17.62 -21.56 2.78
CA ASP A 60 -17.17 -22.20 4.01
C ASP A 60 -15.77 -21.71 4.44
N THR A 61 -14.90 -21.44 3.46
CA THR A 61 -13.52 -21.02 3.70
C THR A 61 -13.22 -19.75 2.89
N PRO A 62 -13.55 -18.57 3.42
CA PRO A 62 -13.24 -17.29 2.74
C PRO A 62 -11.73 -17.12 2.59
N ARG A 63 -11.26 -16.98 1.35
CA ARG A 63 -9.87 -16.69 1.00
C ARG A 63 -9.81 -15.48 0.11
N LEU A 64 -9.20 -14.42 0.58
CA LEU A 64 -9.05 -13.15 -0.13
C LEU A 64 -7.57 -12.85 -0.31
N THR A 65 -7.24 -12.10 -1.34
CA THR A 65 -5.97 -11.40 -1.44
C THR A 65 -6.11 -9.97 -0.93
N ARG A 66 -7.32 -9.39 -1.06
CA ARG A 66 -7.54 -8.00 -0.67
C ARG A 66 -9.02 -7.66 -0.45
N VAL A 67 -9.30 -6.81 0.56
CA VAL A 67 -10.51 -5.99 0.62
C VAL A 67 -10.15 -4.58 0.15
N LYS A 68 -10.87 -4.07 -0.84
CA LYS A 68 -10.64 -2.77 -1.48
C LYS A 68 -11.33 -1.65 -0.70
N LEU A 69 -10.62 -0.55 -0.52
CA LEU A 69 -11.13 0.68 0.07
C LEU A 69 -11.87 0.47 1.40
N PRO A 70 -11.27 -0.24 2.38
CA PRO A 70 -11.94 -0.50 3.66
C PRO A 70 -12.36 0.79 4.38
N HIS A 71 -11.69 1.92 4.18
CA HIS A 71 -12.11 3.23 4.71
C HIS A 71 -13.45 3.72 4.15
N LYS A 72 -13.89 3.22 2.97
CA LYS A 72 -15.21 3.48 2.40
C LYS A 72 -16.26 2.45 2.81
N ARG A 73 -15.85 1.37 3.47
CA ARG A 73 -16.74 0.27 3.90
C ARG A 73 -17.13 0.37 5.36
N ASP A 74 -16.27 0.97 6.17
CA ASP A 74 -16.55 1.24 7.57
C ASP A 74 -15.93 2.59 7.98
N PRO A 75 -16.71 3.53 8.52
CA PRO A 75 -16.22 4.85 8.91
C PRO A 75 -15.14 4.81 9.98
N TYR A 76 -15.12 3.78 10.83
CA TYR A 76 -14.06 3.61 11.82
C TYR A 76 -12.67 3.47 11.19
N VAL A 77 -12.56 2.80 10.03
CA VAL A 77 -11.27 2.67 9.32
C VAL A 77 -10.77 4.03 8.84
N TRP A 78 -11.68 4.94 8.48
CA TRP A 78 -11.34 6.32 8.14
C TRP A 78 -10.97 7.14 9.39
N ASP A 79 -11.74 6.99 10.47
CA ASP A 79 -11.49 7.72 11.71
C ASP A 79 -10.18 7.28 12.37
N LEU A 80 -9.78 6.02 12.21
CA LEU A 80 -8.58 5.48 12.82
C LEU A 80 -7.32 6.22 12.36
N ILE A 81 -7.16 6.46 11.05
CA ILE A 81 -5.97 7.17 10.55
C ILE A 81 -5.91 8.63 11.04
N ARG A 82 -7.07 9.23 11.34
CA ARG A 82 -7.18 10.60 11.86
C ARG A 82 -6.97 10.72 13.36
N ASN A 83 -7.20 9.65 14.11
CA ASN A 83 -7.27 9.66 15.56
C ASN A 83 -6.35 8.61 16.22
N SER A 84 -5.21 8.35 15.62
CA SER A 84 -4.20 7.44 16.15
C SER A 84 -2.79 8.03 16.00
N LYS A 85 -1.78 7.33 16.48
CA LYS A 85 -0.36 7.68 16.31
C LYS A 85 0.04 7.87 14.83
N MET A 86 -0.72 7.25 13.89
CA MET A 86 -0.50 7.43 12.45
C MET A 86 -0.57 8.89 12.01
N THR A 87 -1.49 9.68 12.57
CA THR A 87 -1.62 11.12 12.26
C THR A 87 -0.35 11.89 12.60
N GLU A 88 0.24 11.61 13.77
CA GLU A 88 1.48 12.24 14.21
C GLU A 88 2.65 11.86 13.28
N VAL A 89 2.75 10.57 12.94
CA VAL A 89 3.79 10.07 12.02
C VAL A 89 3.66 10.70 10.64
N LEU A 90 2.43 10.85 10.11
CA LEU A 90 2.19 11.56 8.85
C LEU A 90 2.70 13.00 8.91
N THR A 91 2.32 13.72 9.96
CA THR A 91 2.72 15.13 10.12
C THR A 91 4.23 15.28 10.26
N ASP A 92 4.89 14.35 10.97
CA ASP A 92 6.34 14.35 11.15
C ASP A 92 7.10 14.08 9.84
N LEU A 93 6.54 13.27 8.93
CA LEU A 93 7.22 12.85 7.70
C LEU A 93 6.80 13.63 6.45
N LEU A 94 5.52 14.05 6.35
CA LEU A 94 4.97 14.70 5.16
C LEU A 94 4.56 16.16 5.40
N GLY A 95 4.66 16.64 6.65
CA GLY A 95 4.23 17.99 7.00
C GLY A 95 2.75 18.08 7.42
N PRO A 96 2.25 19.30 7.69
CA PRO A 96 0.97 19.51 8.36
C PRO A 96 -0.28 19.27 7.50
N HIS A 97 -0.13 19.16 6.20
CA HIS A 97 -1.25 19.04 5.26
C HIS A 97 -1.13 17.71 4.50
N THR A 98 -2.00 16.74 4.83
CA THR A 98 -1.88 15.38 4.29
C THR A 98 -3.21 14.80 3.83
N ASN A 99 -3.16 13.99 2.79
CA ASN A 99 -4.30 13.33 2.15
C ASN A 99 -4.18 11.81 2.21
N LEU A 100 -5.33 11.13 2.24
CA LEU A 100 -5.44 9.72 1.93
C LEU A 100 -5.60 9.54 0.42
N LEU A 101 -4.73 8.78 -0.21
CA LEU A 101 -4.87 8.39 -1.61
C LEU A 101 -5.77 7.17 -1.75
N THR A 102 -5.49 6.14 -0.97
CA THR A 102 -6.28 4.90 -0.95
C THR A 102 -6.02 4.09 0.32
N SER A 103 -6.87 3.09 0.57
CA SER A 103 -6.59 2.06 1.57
C SER A 103 -6.91 0.68 1.02
N LYS A 104 -6.22 -0.33 1.55
CA LYS A 104 -6.40 -1.73 1.19
C LYS A 104 -6.12 -2.62 2.40
N LEU A 105 -6.98 -3.59 2.64
CA LEU A 105 -6.70 -4.65 3.59
C LEU A 105 -6.14 -5.83 2.79
N ASN A 106 -4.84 -6.05 2.87
CA ASN A 106 -4.19 -7.18 2.24
C ASN A 106 -4.22 -8.39 3.17
N THR A 107 -4.70 -9.50 2.64
CA THR A 107 -4.78 -10.76 3.36
C THR A 107 -3.91 -11.79 2.69
N LYS A 108 -3.20 -12.58 3.47
CA LYS A 108 -2.51 -13.77 2.99
C LYS A 108 -3.03 -14.97 3.77
N ALA A 109 -3.78 -15.82 3.10
CA ALA A 109 -4.30 -17.03 3.69
C ALA A 109 -3.16 -18.01 4.03
N PRO A 110 -3.34 -18.92 5.02
CA PRO A 110 -2.36 -19.92 5.37
C PRO A 110 -2.07 -20.89 4.22
N GLY A 111 -0.88 -21.48 4.25
CA GLY A 111 -0.50 -22.54 3.33
C GLY A 111 -0.31 -22.10 1.88
N GLY A 112 0.43 -21.00 1.63
CA GLY A 112 0.79 -20.53 0.29
C GLY A 112 -0.03 -19.34 -0.20
N GLY A 113 -0.47 -18.46 0.71
CA GLY A 113 -1.01 -17.14 0.33
C GLY A 113 -0.05 -16.37 -0.56
N ARG A 114 -0.59 -15.67 -1.59
CA ARG A 114 0.21 -15.12 -2.71
C ARG A 114 1.32 -14.16 -2.29
N ALA A 115 2.46 -14.23 -2.98
CA ALA A 115 3.47 -13.18 -2.94
C ALA A 115 2.94 -11.87 -3.53
N VAL A 116 3.52 -10.75 -3.11
CA VAL A 116 3.50 -9.49 -3.86
C VAL A 116 4.90 -9.28 -4.37
N GLU A 117 5.07 -9.31 -5.70
CA GLU A 117 6.38 -9.15 -6.31
C GLU A 117 6.97 -7.76 -6.03
N TRP A 118 8.27 -7.66 -6.12
CA TRP A 118 9.01 -6.45 -5.84
C TRP A 118 8.60 -5.31 -6.77
N HIS A 119 8.34 -4.14 -6.18
CA HIS A 119 7.89 -2.95 -6.89
C HIS A 119 8.19 -1.68 -6.10
N GLN A 120 7.97 -0.56 -6.73
CA GLN A 120 7.91 0.77 -6.14
C GLN A 120 6.49 1.30 -6.38
N ASP A 121 5.81 1.72 -5.33
CA ASP A 121 4.45 2.26 -5.42
C ASP A 121 4.36 3.48 -6.37
N TRP A 122 5.45 4.24 -6.46
CA TRP A 122 5.60 5.37 -7.37
C TRP A 122 5.23 5.07 -8.82
N ALA A 123 5.48 3.84 -9.28
CA ALA A 123 5.15 3.44 -10.65
C ALA A 123 3.65 3.41 -10.94
N PHE A 124 2.80 3.32 -9.90
CA PHE A 124 1.35 3.28 -10.02
C PHE A 124 0.71 4.67 -9.95
N TYR A 125 1.28 5.59 -9.17
CA TYR A 125 0.69 6.90 -8.90
C TYR A 125 1.73 8.01 -8.72
N PRO A 126 2.51 8.29 -9.78
CA PRO A 126 3.47 9.39 -9.73
C PRO A 126 2.76 10.73 -9.55
N ALA A 127 3.38 11.62 -8.79
CA ALA A 127 2.86 12.94 -8.47
C ALA A 127 3.89 14.04 -8.77
N THR A 128 3.54 15.28 -8.53
CA THR A 128 4.42 16.44 -8.76
C THR A 128 5.65 16.49 -7.85
N ASN A 129 5.59 15.75 -6.73
CA ASN A 129 6.71 15.47 -5.84
C ASN A 129 6.50 14.10 -5.20
N ASP A 130 7.50 13.54 -4.54
CA ASP A 130 7.48 12.20 -3.95
C ASP A 130 7.23 12.18 -2.43
N SER A 131 6.62 13.24 -1.89
CA SER A 131 6.16 13.30 -0.50
C SER A 131 4.92 12.41 -0.30
N LEU A 132 5.13 11.12 -0.52
CA LEU A 132 4.12 10.07 -0.39
C LEU A 132 4.71 8.88 0.38
N LEU A 133 3.86 8.22 1.15
CA LEU A 133 4.22 7.03 1.89
C LEU A 133 3.04 6.06 2.04
N ALA A 134 3.34 4.82 2.39
CA ALA A 134 2.34 3.85 2.78
C ALA A 134 2.56 3.41 4.23
N PHE A 135 1.47 3.32 5.00
CA PHE A 135 1.40 2.64 6.28
C PHE A 135 0.92 1.21 6.09
N GLY A 136 1.53 0.28 6.80
CA GLY A 136 1.08 -1.12 6.88
C GLY A 136 0.82 -1.51 8.33
N LEU A 137 -0.41 -1.29 8.83
CA LEU A 137 -0.80 -1.63 10.19
C LEU A 137 -1.04 -3.14 10.31
N MET A 138 -0.29 -3.79 11.20
CA MET A 138 -0.38 -5.23 11.45
C MET A 138 -1.57 -5.54 12.35
N LEU A 139 -2.52 -6.32 11.84
CA LEU A 139 -3.69 -6.73 12.63
C LEU A 139 -3.43 -8.02 13.41
N GLU A 140 -2.46 -8.80 13.00
CA GLU A 140 -1.96 -10.00 13.64
C GLU A 140 -0.44 -9.93 13.74
N ASP A 141 0.18 -10.77 14.58
CA ASP A 141 1.63 -10.87 14.63
C ASP A 141 2.19 -11.26 13.26
N VAL A 142 3.20 -10.53 12.82
CA VAL A 142 3.87 -10.75 11.54
C VAL A 142 5.29 -11.24 11.80
N ASP A 143 5.61 -12.41 11.25
CA ASP A 143 6.92 -13.02 11.32
C ASP A 143 7.43 -13.49 9.95
N GLU A 144 8.61 -14.07 9.90
CA GLU A 144 9.25 -14.51 8.65
C GLU A 144 8.45 -15.57 7.89
N ALA A 145 7.64 -16.39 8.59
CA ALA A 145 6.91 -17.49 7.98
C ALA A 145 5.59 -17.05 7.33
N ASN A 146 4.98 -15.93 7.78
CA ASN A 146 3.66 -15.53 7.31
C ASN A 146 3.65 -14.47 6.22
N GLY A 147 4.79 -14.23 5.56
CA GLY A 147 4.92 -13.35 4.41
C GLY A 147 4.92 -11.86 4.77
N PRO A 148 5.87 -11.43 5.60
CA PRO A 148 6.07 -10.04 5.99
C PRO A 148 6.39 -9.13 4.82
N LEU A 149 6.27 -7.83 5.03
CA LEU A 149 6.81 -6.83 4.12
C LEU A 149 8.33 -6.91 4.14
N MET A 150 8.93 -6.87 2.96
CA MET A 150 10.37 -6.77 2.76
C MET A 150 10.67 -5.47 2.01
N VAL A 151 11.73 -4.77 2.40
CA VAL A 151 12.16 -3.52 1.77
C VAL A 151 13.65 -3.56 1.46
N ILE A 152 14.10 -2.81 0.45
CA ILE A 152 15.53 -2.58 0.21
C ILE A 152 15.85 -1.16 0.67
N PRO A 153 16.63 -1.00 1.77
CA PRO A 153 16.94 0.30 2.33
C PRO A 153 17.63 1.25 1.35
N GLY A 154 17.26 2.53 1.38
CA GLY A 154 17.89 3.59 0.60
C GLY A 154 17.44 3.68 -0.87
N THR A 155 16.67 2.72 -1.37
CA THR A 155 16.23 2.67 -2.78
C THR A 155 15.27 3.80 -3.16
N HIS A 156 14.61 4.43 -2.20
CA HIS A 156 13.78 5.62 -2.44
C HIS A 156 14.58 6.82 -2.99
N LYS A 157 15.88 6.88 -2.73
CA LYS A 157 16.80 7.91 -3.28
C LYS A 157 17.39 7.53 -4.65
N GLY A 158 17.17 6.28 -5.05
CA GLY A 158 17.65 5.73 -6.32
C GLY A 158 16.69 5.94 -7.50
N PRO A 159 16.94 5.30 -8.64
CA PRO A 159 16.07 5.33 -9.79
C PRO A 159 14.74 4.60 -9.54
N VAL A 160 13.74 4.91 -10.37
CA VAL A 160 12.55 4.09 -10.50
C VAL A 160 12.83 3.02 -11.54
N LEU A 161 12.83 1.76 -11.12
CA LEU A 161 13.08 0.63 -12.01
C LEU A 161 11.92 0.41 -12.99
N SER A 162 12.13 -0.41 -14.00
CA SER A 162 11.08 -0.74 -14.94
C SER A 162 10.06 -1.67 -14.30
N HIS A 163 8.77 -1.31 -14.34
CA HIS A 163 7.65 -2.11 -13.85
C HIS A 163 6.88 -2.75 -15.02
N GLN A 164 7.60 -3.28 -15.98
CA GLN A 164 7.06 -3.75 -17.26
C GLN A 164 7.39 -5.22 -17.49
N ALA A 165 6.47 -5.95 -18.10
CA ALA A 165 6.71 -7.29 -18.62
C ALA A 165 5.93 -7.50 -19.90
N ASN A 166 6.53 -8.15 -20.90
CA ASN A 166 5.90 -8.54 -22.17
C ASN A 166 5.13 -7.41 -22.89
N GLY A 167 5.62 -6.16 -22.78
CA GLY A 167 5.00 -4.99 -23.42
C GLY A 167 3.83 -4.38 -22.66
N TYR A 168 3.58 -4.81 -21.41
CA TYR A 168 2.53 -4.31 -20.54
C TYR A 168 3.12 -3.72 -19.26
N PHE A 169 2.35 -2.83 -18.61
CA PHE A 169 2.62 -2.45 -17.23
C PHE A 169 2.28 -3.63 -16.31
N ALA A 170 3.30 -4.21 -15.70
CA ALA A 170 3.16 -5.38 -14.84
C ALA A 170 3.00 -5.02 -13.36
N GLY A 171 3.43 -3.82 -12.96
CA GLY A 171 3.45 -3.44 -11.54
C GLY A 171 4.44 -4.29 -10.72
N ALA A 172 5.48 -4.81 -11.37
CA ALA A 172 6.58 -5.53 -10.76
C ALA A 172 7.86 -5.24 -11.54
N ILE A 173 8.98 -5.20 -10.83
CA ILE A 173 10.31 -5.11 -11.46
C ILE A 173 10.74 -6.45 -12.03
N ASP A 174 11.66 -6.45 -12.99
CA ASP A 174 12.35 -7.68 -13.42
C ASP A 174 13.35 -8.08 -12.30
N PRO A 175 13.25 -9.30 -11.72
CA PRO A 175 14.20 -9.76 -10.71
C PRO A 175 15.64 -9.92 -11.23
N ASP A 176 15.84 -9.90 -12.54
CA ASP A 176 17.16 -9.91 -13.17
C ASP A 176 17.71 -8.50 -13.44
N ASP A 177 16.99 -7.42 -13.05
CA ASP A 177 17.47 -6.04 -13.18
C ASP A 177 18.75 -5.88 -12.34
N PRO A 178 19.87 -5.40 -12.93
CA PRO A 178 21.16 -5.29 -12.24
C PRO A 178 21.15 -4.29 -11.08
N LEU A 179 20.14 -3.42 -10.99
CA LEU A 179 19.96 -2.49 -9.88
C LEU A 179 19.10 -3.08 -8.76
N PHE A 180 18.55 -4.29 -8.94
CA PHE A 180 17.78 -4.99 -7.93
C PHE A 180 18.70 -5.82 -7.02
N GLU A 181 19.09 -5.26 -5.90
CA GLU A 181 20.00 -5.88 -4.92
C GLU A 181 19.20 -6.65 -3.85
N LYS A 182 18.56 -7.76 -4.22
CA LYS A 182 17.70 -8.57 -3.35
C LYS A 182 18.37 -8.96 -2.02
N ASP A 183 19.67 -9.22 -2.05
CA ASP A 183 20.43 -9.62 -0.87
C ASP A 183 20.52 -8.53 0.21
N LYS A 184 20.20 -7.28 -0.14
CA LYS A 184 20.11 -6.17 0.81
C LYS A 184 18.73 -6.01 1.44
N ALA A 185 17.79 -6.89 1.10
CA ALA A 185 16.43 -6.81 1.60
C ALA A 185 16.38 -7.01 3.12
N VAL A 186 15.57 -6.19 3.77
CA VAL A 186 15.26 -6.28 5.20
C VAL A 186 13.81 -6.71 5.35
N THR A 187 13.59 -7.70 6.20
CA THR A 187 12.26 -8.21 6.55
C THR A 187 11.69 -7.42 7.72
N LEU A 188 10.47 -6.92 7.58
CA LEU A 188 9.79 -6.13 8.61
C LEU A 188 8.78 -7.01 9.36
N THR A 189 9.21 -7.52 10.50
CA THR A 189 8.38 -8.30 11.44
C THR A 189 7.91 -7.42 12.59
N GLY A 190 6.81 -7.79 13.27
CA GLY A 190 6.29 -7.03 14.39
C GLY A 190 5.09 -7.69 15.05
N LYS A 191 4.59 -7.06 16.10
CA LYS A 191 3.39 -7.47 16.82
C LYS A 191 2.14 -6.86 16.23
N ALA A 192 1.02 -7.46 16.53
CA ALA A 192 -0.27 -6.87 16.21
C ALA A 192 -0.42 -5.50 16.90
N GLY A 193 -0.72 -4.47 16.12
CA GLY A 193 -0.73 -3.06 16.56
C GLY A 193 0.50 -2.28 16.12
N ASP A 194 1.57 -2.95 15.70
CA ASP A 194 2.73 -2.30 15.09
C ASP A 194 2.42 -1.90 13.63
N MET A 195 3.20 -0.96 13.12
CA MET A 195 3.00 -0.40 11.79
C MET A 195 4.32 -0.25 11.05
N THR A 196 4.37 -0.75 9.82
CA THR A 196 5.43 -0.38 8.88
C THR A 196 5.09 0.94 8.20
N VAL A 197 6.13 1.72 7.89
CA VAL A 197 6.06 2.92 7.06
C VAL A 197 7.06 2.75 5.94
N HIS A 198 6.68 2.97 4.70
CA HIS A 198 7.64 3.01 3.59
C HIS A 198 7.34 4.15 2.62
N HIS A 199 8.41 4.79 2.17
CA HIS A 199 8.37 5.83 1.17
C HIS A 199 7.89 5.27 -0.18
N VAL A 200 7.12 6.02 -0.94
CA VAL A 200 6.51 5.61 -2.22
C VAL A 200 7.51 5.04 -3.24
N ARG A 201 8.77 5.47 -3.17
CA ARG A 201 9.86 5.01 -4.06
C ARG A 201 10.70 3.87 -3.48
N THR A 202 10.45 3.43 -2.25
CA THR A 202 11.19 2.29 -1.68
C THR A 202 10.82 1.01 -2.41
N LEU A 203 11.82 0.27 -2.90
CA LEU A 203 11.63 -1.08 -3.43
C LEU A 203 11.17 -1.98 -2.30
N HIS A 204 10.01 -2.61 -2.51
CA HIS A 204 9.42 -3.49 -1.52
C HIS A 204 8.64 -4.64 -2.18
N GLY A 205 8.39 -5.68 -1.40
CA GLY A 205 7.65 -6.85 -1.81
C GLY A 205 7.29 -7.70 -0.60
N SER A 206 6.66 -8.84 -0.80
CA SER A 206 6.39 -9.77 0.30
C SER A 206 6.26 -11.21 -0.19
N ALA A 207 6.98 -12.12 0.45
CA ALA A 207 6.93 -13.55 0.16
C ALA A 207 5.53 -14.16 0.40
N PRO A 208 5.25 -15.37 -0.11
CA PRO A 208 4.03 -16.10 0.23
C PRO A 208 3.90 -16.34 1.74
N ASN A 209 2.67 -16.52 2.21
CA ASN A 209 2.43 -16.96 3.60
C ASN A 209 2.55 -18.49 3.69
N MET A 210 3.63 -18.97 4.24
CA MET A 210 3.89 -20.42 4.42
C MET A 210 3.47 -20.94 5.79
N SER A 211 2.92 -20.07 6.67
CA SER A 211 2.45 -20.43 8.00
C SER A 211 1.05 -21.05 7.97
N ASP A 212 0.56 -21.51 9.11
CA ASP A 212 -0.77 -22.05 9.35
C ASP A 212 -1.82 -21.01 9.76
N ARG A 213 -1.46 -19.72 9.79
CA ARG A 213 -2.33 -18.60 10.22
C ARG A 213 -2.45 -17.51 9.15
N ASN A 214 -3.54 -16.75 9.20
CA ASN A 214 -3.72 -15.60 8.33
C ASN A 214 -2.69 -14.50 8.65
N ARG A 215 -2.27 -13.76 7.62
CA ARG A 215 -1.55 -12.50 7.77
C ARG A 215 -2.44 -11.36 7.26
N LEU A 216 -2.82 -10.46 8.16
CA LEU A 216 -3.73 -9.34 7.90
C LEU A 216 -2.99 -8.03 8.12
N ILE A 217 -2.85 -7.23 7.05
CA ILE A 217 -2.25 -5.88 7.13
C ILE A 217 -3.19 -4.89 6.46
N LEU A 218 -3.55 -3.84 7.21
CA LEU A 218 -4.29 -2.70 6.68
C LEU A 218 -3.31 -1.65 6.19
N PHE A 219 -3.33 -1.38 4.89
CA PHE A 219 -2.53 -0.34 4.27
C PHE A 219 -3.34 0.95 4.10
N TYR A 220 -2.68 2.08 4.38
CA TYR A 220 -3.09 3.42 4.00
C TYR A 220 -1.98 4.03 3.16
N GLU A 221 -2.30 4.47 1.95
CA GLU A 221 -1.41 5.20 1.08
C GLU A 221 -1.74 6.68 1.18
N CYS A 222 -0.75 7.48 1.57
CA CYS A 222 -0.92 8.88 1.94
C CYS A 222 0.05 9.78 1.20
N SER A 223 -0.32 11.03 1.02
CA SER A 223 0.51 12.06 0.40
C SER A 223 0.49 13.37 1.19
N ALA A 224 1.50 14.20 1.00
CA ALA A 224 1.37 15.63 1.25
C ALA A 224 0.27 16.20 0.33
N SER A 225 -0.47 17.20 0.80
CA SER A 225 -1.59 17.80 0.02
C SER A 225 -1.14 18.58 -1.20
N ASP A 226 0.14 18.97 -1.28
CA ASP A 226 0.77 19.64 -2.42
C ASP A 226 1.41 18.67 -3.44
N ALA A 227 1.38 17.36 -3.15
CA ALA A 227 1.76 16.30 -4.09
C ALA A 227 0.58 15.94 -4.98
N TRP A 228 0.47 16.62 -6.12
CA TRP A 228 -0.66 16.42 -7.02
C TRP A 228 -0.41 15.24 -7.97
N PRO A 229 -1.42 14.36 -8.19
CA PRO A 229 -1.25 13.23 -9.08
C PRO A 229 -1.08 13.68 -10.53
N ILE A 230 -0.09 13.14 -11.22
CA ILE A 230 0.17 13.42 -12.64
C ILE A 230 -0.73 12.56 -13.53
N LEU A 231 -0.92 11.28 -13.17
CA LEU A 231 -1.81 10.39 -13.90
C LEU A 231 -3.25 10.55 -13.41
N GLY A 232 -4.16 10.74 -14.34
CA GLY A 232 -5.59 10.78 -14.06
C GLY A 232 -6.17 12.14 -13.64
N ALA A 233 -5.35 13.17 -13.44
CA ALA A 233 -5.86 14.51 -13.09
C ALA A 233 -6.83 15.06 -14.15
N SER A 234 -6.57 14.82 -15.43
CA SER A 234 -7.45 15.24 -16.54
C SER A 234 -8.80 14.49 -16.53
N SER A 235 -8.86 13.25 -16.09
CA SER A 235 -10.11 12.50 -16.02
C SER A 235 -11.07 13.04 -14.98
N TYR A 236 -10.58 13.60 -13.89
CA TYR A 236 -11.43 14.29 -12.90
C TYR A 236 -12.14 15.51 -13.51
N ILE A 237 -11.40 16.33 -14.24
CA ILE A 237 -11.96 17.54 -14.87
C ILE A 237 -13.03 17.17 -15.91
N HIS A 238 -12.77 16.14 -16.70
CA HIS A 238 -13.67 15.76 -17.80
C HIS A 238 -14.88 14.93 -17.34
N SER A 239 -14.73 14.05 -16.36
CA SER A 239 -15.78 13.10 -15.96
C SER A 239 -16.66 13.58 -14.82
N LEU A 240 -16.09 14.34 -13.87
CA LEU A 240 -16.81 14.72 -12.64
C LEU A 240 -17.13 16.21 -12.56
N GLY A 241 -16.51 17.05 -13.40
CA GLY A 241 -16.60 18.50 -13.29
C GLY A 241 -15.89 19.06 -12.06
N GLN A 242 -15.70 20.37 -12.04
CA GLN A 242 -14.91 21.07 -11.01
C GLN A 242 -15.45 20.89 -9.60
N ARG A 243 -16.79 20.83 -9.44
CA ARG A 243 -17.42 20.68 -8.12
C ARG A 243 -17.11 19.32 -7.49
N ALA A 244 -17.21 18.25 -8.26
CA ALA A 244 -16.93 16.90 -7.79
C ALA A 244 -15.45 16.72 -7.49
N TYR A 245 -14.57 17.29 -8.29
CA TYR A 245 -13.13 17.32 -8.05
C TYR A 245 -12.78 18.02 -6.73
N TRP A 246 -13.38 19.19 -6.48
CA TRP A 246 -13.18 19.94 -5.25
C TRP A 246 -13.64 19.17 -4.02
N ALA A 247 -14.81 18.55 -4.08
CA ALA A 247 -15.33 17.71 -2.99
C ALA A 247 -14.40 16.51 -2.72
N ASP A 248 -13.93 15.83 -3.76
CA ASP A 248 -13.03 14.69 -3.63
C ASP A 248 -11.70 15.06 -2.96
N ILE A 249 -11.12 16.23 -3.26
CA ILE A 249 -9.91 16.72 -2.58
C ILE A 249 -10.16 16.91 -1.08
N GLN A 250 -11.29 17.49 -0.70
CA GLN A 250 -11.60 17.74 0.71
C GLN A 250 -11.93 16.45 1.47
N ASP A 251 -12.66 15.54 0.85
CA ASP A 251 -13.01 14.24 1.43
C ASP A 251 -11.79 13.38 1.77
N ARG A 252 -10.65 13.62 1.10
CA ARG A 252 -9.40 12.89 1.31
C ARG A 252 -8.48 13.51 2.36
N GLN A 253 -8.78 14.71 2.87
CA GLN A 253 -7.93 15.40 3.84
C GLN A 253 -7.86 14.63 5.17
N ILE A 254 -6.65 14.26 5.58
CA ILE A 254 -6.38 13.64 6.90
C ILE A 254 -6.06 14.73 7.91
N THR A 255 -5.08 15.58 7.60
CA THR A 255 -4.64 16.69 8.47
C THR A 255 -4.54 17.99 7.70
N GLY A 256 -4.73 19.13 8.39
CA GLY A 256 -4.56 20.48 7.84
C GLY A 256 -5.55 20.84 6.73
N GLU A 257 -5.11 21.57 5.73
CA GLU A 257 -5.92 22.16 4.67
C GLU A 257 -5.45 21.69 3.28
N PRO A 258 -6.38 21.55 2.30
CA PRO A 258 -6.00 21.26 0.92
C PRO A 258 -5.05 22.33 0.35
N GLN A 259 -3.99 21.91 -0.30
CA GLN A 259 -3.03 22.79 -0.94
C GLN A 259 -3.40 22.99 -2.42
N LEU A 260 -3.71 24.25 -2.80
CA LEU A 260 -4.17 24.58 -4.14
C LEU A 260 -3.02 24.83 -5.13
N VAL A 261 -1.79 24.88 -4.64
CA VAL A 261 -0.59 25.04 -5.45
C VAL A 261 0.28 23.82 -5.27
N PRO A 262 0.57 23.07 -6.35
CA PRO A 262 1.43 21.89 -6.23
C PRO A 262 2.87 22.30 -5.92
N CYS A 263 3.54 21.54 -5.09
CA CYS A 263 4.98 21.55 -4.99
C CYS A 263 5.56 20.76 -6.17
N MET A 264 6.37 21.41 -6.99
CA MET A 264 7.02 20.79 -8.14
C MET A 264 8.45 20.40 -7.77
N ALA A 265 8.76 19.12 -7.79
CA ALA A 265 10.10 18.59 -7.56
C ALA A 265 10.67 17.91 -8.81
N ASP A 266 11.99 17.81 -8.89
CA ASP A 266 12.66 17.01 -9.92
C ASP A 266 12.62 15.52 -9.50
N VAL A 267 11.52 14.87 -9.88
CA VAL A 267 11.27 13.45 -9.56
C VAL A 267 11.24 12.60 -10.82
N PRO A 268 11.72 11.35 -10.77
CA PRO A 268 11.77 10.47 -11.93
C PRO A 268 10.36 10.01 -12.32
N ILE A 269 9.77 10.63 -13.33
CA ILE A 269 8.45 10.27 -13.85
C ILE A 269 8.60 9.45 -15.12
N ARG A 270 7.91 8.31 -15.15
CA ARG A 270 7.84 7.44 -16.31
C ARG A 270 6.40 7.10 -16.61
N MET A 271 5.97 7.31 -17.83
CA MET A 271 4.64 6.89 -18.26
C MET A 271 4.57 5.35 -18.29
N PRO A 272 3.53 4.75 -17.72
CA PRO A 272 3.36 3.31 -17.80
C PRO A 272 3.05 2.88 -19.24
N LEU A 273 3.43 1.67 -19.58
CA LEU A 273 2.94 0.98 -20.78
C LEU A 273 1.43 0.69 -20.64
N PRO A 274 0.78 0.23 -21.71
CA PRO A 274 -0.59 -0.25 -21.62
C PRO A 274 -0.78 -1.20 -20.45
N PRO A 275 -1.95 -1.14 -19.76
CA PRO A 275 -2.21 -2.03 -18.64
C PRO A 275 -2.21 -3.49 -19.08
N ALA A 276 -1.83 -4.39 -18.17
CA ALA A 276 -1.94 -5.83 -18.37
C ALA A 276 -3.38 -6.24 -18.70
N PRO A 277 -3.59 -7.37 -19.40
CA PRO A 277 -4.91 -7.83 -19.83
C PRO A 277 -5.93 -7.98 -18.67
N ASP A 278 -5.47 -8.44 -17.51
CA ASP A 278 -6.28 -8.52 -16.30
C ASP A 278 -5.71 -7.57 -15.23
N THR A 279 -6.49 -6.54 -14.92
CA THR A 279 -6.13 -5.49 -13.96
C THR A 279 -7.12 -5.47 -12.78
N GLY A 280 -6.96 -4.52 -11.88
CA GLY A 280 -7.83 -4.35 -10.71
C GLY A 280 -7.18 -4.73 -9.39
N SER A 281 -6.16 -5.60 -9.39
CA SER A 281 -5.27 -5.83 -8.26
C SER A 281 -3.84 -6.03 -8.73
N ILE A 282 -2.88 -5.67 -7.87
CA ILE A 282 -1.45 -5.90 -8.17
C ILE A 282 -1.18 -7.38 -8.48
N PHE A 283 -1.81 -8.31 -7.79
CA PHE A 283 -1.67 -9.75 -8.01
C PHE A 283 -2.09 -10.18 -9.42
N LYS A 284 -3.25 -9.68 -9.87
CA LYS A 284 -3.78 -9.98 -11.22
C LYS A 284 -2.94 -9.32 -12.30
N THR A 285 -2.55 -8.07 -12.10
CA THR A 285 -1.70 -7.31 -13.02
C THR A 285 -0.36 -8.02 -13.22
N GLN A 286 0.29 -8.46 -12.15
CA GLN A 286 1.56 -9.16 -12.19
C GLN A 286 1.43 -10.51 -12.91
N GLU A 287 0.40 -11.29 -12.59
CA GLU A 287 0.14 -12.59 -13.20
C GLU A 287 -0.17 -12.47 -14.69
N SER A 288 -1.09 -11.60 -15.10
CA SER A 288 -1.54 -11.46 -16.48
C SER A 288 -0.54 -10.77 -17.41
N ALA A 289 0.34 -9.94 -16.88
CA ALA A 289 1.49 -9.41 -17.61
C ALA A 289 2.63 -10.45 -17.79
N GLY A 290 2.59 -11.56 -17.04
CA GLY A 290 3.65 -12.56 -17.05
C GLY A 290 4.93 -12.04 -16.39
N ALA A 291 4.81 -11.29 -15.30
CA ALA A 291 5.95 -10.85 -14.51
C ALA A 291 6.71 -12.06 -13.95
N LYS A 292 8.04 -12.01 -14.01
CA LYS A 292 8.88 -13.02 -13.36
C LYS A 292 8.75 -12.90 -11.85
N SER A 293 8.72 -14.04 -11.15
CA SER A 293 8.68 -14.07 -9.70
C SER A 293 10.09 -14.05 -9.11
N ALA A 294 10.33 -13.12 -8.21
CA ALA A 294 11.52 -13.11 -7.36
C ALA A 294 11.40 -14.08 -6.17
N PHE A 295 10.20 -14.65 -5.94
CA PHE A 295 9.87 -15.58 -4.87
C PHE A 295 9.57 -17.01 -5.38
N ALA A 296 9.76 -17.28 -6.67
CA ALA A 296 9.65 -18.64 -7.20
C ALA A 296 10.70 -19.53 -6.53
N MET A 297 10.26 -20.72 -6.05
CA MET A 297 11.12 -21.77 -5.51
C MET A 297 11.55 -22.69 -6.63
#